data_1130b848d209a98f9e5e062bd1d986cc
#
_entry.id   1130b848d209a98f9e5e062bd1d986cc
#
_cell.length_a   1.000
_cell.length_b   1.000
_cell.length_c   1.000
_cell.angle_alpha   90.00
_cell.angle_beta   90.00
_cell.angle_gamma   90.00
#
_symmetry.space_group_name_H-M   'P 1'
#
loop_
_entity.id
_entity.type
_entity.pdbx_description
1 polymer ?
#
loop_
_entity_poly.entity_id
_entity_poly.type
_entity_poly.pdbx_seq_one_letter_code
_entity_poly.pdbx_strand_id
1 'polypeptide(L)'
;DVLDDLSESKKNEIVSHLDADAQKDVQKLLSYEEDEIGSCMTNNFVCISEELSVREAMSELVRQAGEHDNISTIYVTDTEEKFAGAIDLKDLIIARENTPLQEIVSSSYPYVYEHENISECVEKIADYEEDSIPVLTQDGKIAGILTATDIVELVDDAMGDDYAKLAGLTSEEDLKEPTIVSMKKRLPWLIILLFLGMAVSSVVGIFESVVAVLPIVICFQSLVLDMAGNVGTQSLAVTIRTCG
;
A
#
# COMPACT_ATOMS: atom_id res chain seq x y z
N ASP A 1 -11.69 -0.86 5.32
CA ASP A 1 -12.06 0.55 5.66
C ASP A 1 -13.30 0.67 6.54
N VAL A 2 -14.50 0.23 6.09
CA VAL A 2 -15.74 0.41 6.89
C VAL A 2 -15.75 -0.47 8.16
N LEU A 3 -15.05 -1.58 8.16
CA LEU A 3 -14.98 -2.50 9.29
C LEU A 3 -13.91 -2.08 10.31
N ASP A 4 -12.86 -1.37 9.92
CA ASP A 4 -11.73 -1.03 10.80
C ASP A 4 -12.13 -0.06 11.90
N ASP A 5 -13.04 0.87 11.63
CA ASP A 5 -13.61 1.80 12.60
C ASP A 5 -14.61 1.16 13.59
N LEU A 6 -14.93 -0.12 13.44
CA LEU A 6 -15.92 -0.79 14.25
C LEU A 6 -15.31 -1.61 15.41
N SER A 7 -16.02 -1.64 16.56
CA SER A 7 -15.62 -2.53 17.63
C SER A 7 -15.77 -4.02 17.21
N GLU A 8 -14.90 -4.89 17.72
CA GLU A 8 -14.87 -6.34 17.46
C GLU A 8 -16.26 -7.02 17.57
N SER A 9 -17.09 -6.55 18.51
CA SER A 9 -18.45 -7.05 18.69
C SER A 9 -19.36 -6.73 17.51
N LYS A 10 -19.20 -5.54 16.90
CA LYS A 10 -19.97 -5.13 15.72
C LYS A 10 -19.43 -5.75 14.43
N LYS A 11 -18.11 -5.91 14.31
CA LYS A 11 -17.49 -6.66 13.19
C LYS A 11 -18.08 -8.07 13.11
N ASN A 12 -18.08 -8.80 14.23
CA ASN A 12 -18.63 -10.16 14.32
C ASN A 12 -20.13 -10.23 14.05
N GLU A 13 -20.90 -9.23 14.46
CA GLU A 13 -22.34 -9.14 14.18
C GLU A 13 -22.60 -8.97 12.68
N ILE A 14 -21.90 -8.06 12.01
CA ILE A 14 -22.00 -7.83 10.56
C ILE A 14 -21.60 -9.09 9.79
N VAL A 15 -20.45 -9.68 10.12
CA VAL A 15 -19.97 -10.91 9.48
C VAL A 15 -20.99 -12.05 9.63
N SER A 16 -21.69 -12.16 10.77
CA SER A 16 -22.69 -13.20 10.99
C SER A 16 -23.95 -13.08 10.11
N HIS A 17 -24.19 -11.91 9.51
CA HIS A 17 -25.31 -11.66 8.60
C HIS A 17 -24.97 -11.89 7.12
N LEU A 18 -23.68 -12.11 6.80
CA LEU A 18 -23.24 -12.45 5.44
C LEU A 18 -23.57 -13.93 5.13
N ASP A 19 -23.60 -14.27 3.85
CA ASP A 19 -23.67 -15.66 3.41
C ASP A 19 -22.38 -16.43 3.77
N ALA A 20 -22.43 -17.77 3.67
CA ALA A 20 -21.33 -18.62 4.16
C ALA A 20 -20.02 -18.44 3.37
N ASP A 21 -20.09 -18.02 2.11
CA ASP A 21 -18.92 -17.81 1.27
C ASP A 21 -18.32 -16.43 1.53
N ALA A 22 -19.13 -15.38 1.60
CA ALA A 22 -18.68 -14.04 2.00
C ALA A 22 -18.11 -14.01 3.44
N GLN A 23 -18.66 -14.84 4.37
CA GLN A 23 -18.08 -14.99 5.71
C GLN A 23 -16.64 -15.52 5.67
N LYS A 24 -16.36 -16.52 4.84
CA LYS A 24 -15.01 -17.08 4.70
C LYS A 24 -14.04 -16.08 4.12
N ASP A 25 -14.49 -15.34 3.11
CA ASP A 25 -13.67 -14.33 2.45
C ASP A 25 -13.30 -13.20 3.40
N VAL A 26 -14.27 -12.67 4.15
CA VAL A 26 -14.02 -11.65 5.18
C VAL A 26 -13.13 -12.19 6.30
N GLN A 27 -13.34 -13.44 6.76
CA GLN A 27 -12.49 -14.06 7.79
C GLN A 27 -11.05 -14.24 7.28
N LYS A 28 -10.87 -14.58 6.00
CA LYS A 28 -9.55 -14.69 5.38
C LYS A 28 -8.85 -13.33 5.35
N LEU A 29 -9.54 -12.27 4.91
CA LEU A 29 -9.00 -10.91 4.90
C LEU A 29 -8.63 -10.43 6.30
N LEU A 30 -9.47 -10.66 7.30
CA LEU A 30 -9.20 -10.32 8.70
C LEU A 30 -8.08 -11.16 9.37
N SER A 31 -7.58 -12.20 8.71
CA SER A 31 -6.47 -13.01 9.22
C SER A 31 -5.09 -12.44 8.87
N TYR A 32 -5.02 -11.50 7.93
CA TYR A 32 -3.78 -10.80 7.58
C TYR A 32 -3.53 -9.64 8.54
N GLU A 33 -2.26 -9.27 8.71
CA GLU A 33 -1.88 -8.06 9.43
C GLU A 33 -2.18 -6.82 8.55
N GLU A 34 -2.44 -5.66 9.16
CA GLU A 34 -2.85 -4.44 8.44
C GLU A 34 -1.79 -3.94 7.45
N ASP A 35 -0.53 -4.32 7.65
CA ASP A 35 0.60 -3.97 6.78
C ASP A 35 0.94 -5.04 5.73
N GLU A 36 0.17 -6.13 5.65
CA GLU A 36 0.32 -7.18 4.64
C GLU A 36 -0.56 -6.94 3.41
N ILE A 37 -0.03 -7.24 2.23
CA ILE A 37 -0.76 -7.14 0.94
C ILE A 37 -2.07 -7.93 0.94
N GLY A 38 -2.11 -9.05 1.64
CA GLY A 38 -3.30 -9.88 1.77
C GLY A 38 -4.50 -9.16 2.39
N SER A 39 -4.29 -8.10 3.20
CA SER A 39 -5.36 -7.30 3.79
C SER A 39 -6.11 -6.43 2.78
N CYS A 40 -5.46 -6.07 1.66
CA CYS A 40 -5.97 -5.16 0.63
C CYS A 40 -6.49 -5.86 -0.62
N MET A 41 -6.37 -7.19 -0.72
CA MET A 41 -6.77 -7.94 -1.91
C MET A 41 -8.28 -8.15 -2.02
N THR A 42 -8.77 -8.37 -3.25
CA THR A 42 -10.14 -8.79 -3.52
C THR A 42 -10.19 -10.18 -4.14
N ASN A 43 -11.30 -10.91 -3.89
CA ASN A 43 -11.58 -12.20 -4.53
C ASN A 43 -12.42 -12.06 -5.81
N ASN A 44 -12.65 -10.85 -6.28
CA ASN A 44 -13.46 -10.56 -7.46
C ASN A 44 -12.64 -10.67 -8.75
N PHE A 45 -12.32 -11.89 -9.17
CA PHE A 45 -11.52 -12.15 -10.37
C PHE A 45 -11.93 -13.46 -11.06
N VAL A 46 -11.59 -13.58 -12.35
CA VAL A 46 -11.82 -14.78 -13.15
C VAL A 46 -10.55 -15.63 -13.21
N CYS A 47 -10.69 -16.93 -12.95
CA CYS A 47 -9.60 -17.89 -13.04
C CYS A 47 -10.00 -19.09 -13.91
N ILE A 48 -9.10 -19.51 -14.82
CA ILE A 48 -9.31 -20.63 -15.73
C ILE A 48 -8.08 -21.55 -15.75
N SER A 49 -8.29 -22.83 -16.12
CA SER A 49 -7.19 -23.79 -16.27
C SER A 49 -6.48 -23.62 -17.62
N GLU A 50 -5.15 -23.76 -17.65
CA GLU A 50 -4.34 -23.74 -18.87
C GLU A 50 -4.63 -24.87 -19.87
N GLU A 51 -5.28 -25.96 -19.41
CA GLU A 51 -5.61 -27.11 -20.25
C GLU A 51 -6.79 -26.85 -21.20
N LEU A 52 -7.55 -25.76 -20.99
CA LEU A 52 -8.71 -25.43 -21.81
C LEU A 52 -8.29 -24.90 -23.18
N SER A 53 -9.15 -25.15 -24.18
CA SER A 53 -9.09 -24.42 -25.44
C SER A 53 -9.68 -23.00 -25.29
N VAL A 54 -9.37 -22.08 -26.21
CA VAL A 54 -9.95 -20.72 -26.24
C VAL A 54 -11.46 -20.75 -26.16
N ARG A 55 -12.12 -21.69 -26.84
CA ARG A 55 -13.58 -21.84 -26.83
C ARG A 55 -14.10 -22.23 -25.43
N GLU A 56 -13.46 -23.18 -24.77
CA GLU A 56 -13.85 -23.60 -23.42
C GLU A 56 -13.57 -22.52 -22.40
N ALA A 57 -12.42 -21.84 -22.50
CA ALA A 57 -12.05 -20.70 -21.69
C ALA A 57 -13.06 -19.55 -21.80
N MET A 58 -13.52 -19.22 -23.02
CA MET A 58 -14.56 -18.22 -23.23
C MET A 58 -15.90 -18.64 -22.58
N SER A 59 -16.23 -19.93 -22.62
CA SER A 59 -17.45 -20.43 -21.98
C SER A 59 -17.36 -20.35 -20.46
N GLU A 60 -16.18 -20.66 -19.92
CA GLU A 60 -15.89 -20.57 -18.47
C GLU A 60 -15.87 -19.11 -18.00
N LEU A 61 -15.26 -18.19 -18.77
CA LEU A 61 -15.30 -16.77 -18.53
C LEU A 61 -16.74 -16.25 -18.44
N VAL A 62 -17.60 -16.59 -19.43
CA VAL A 62 -19.01 -16.15 -19.43
C VAL A 62 -19.76 -16.67 -18.21
N ARG A 63 -19.43 -17.89 -17.75
CA ARG A 63 -20.03 -18.46 -16.52
C ARG A 63 -19.63 -17.66 -15.28
N GLN A 64 -18.33 -17.33 -15.15
CA GLN A 64 -17.80 -16.61 -13.98
C GLN A 64 -18.13 -15.11 -14.01
N ALA A 65 -18.26 -14.50 -15.19
CA ALA A 65 -18.59 -13.08 -15.36
C ALA A 65 -20.00 -12.69 -14.81
N GLY A 66 -20.83 -13.64 -14.45
CA GLY A 66 -22.09 -13.40 -13.74
C GLY A 66 -21.90 -13.15 -12.23
N GLU A 67 -20.76 -13.53 -11.69
CA GLU A 67 -20.44 -13.46 -10.25
C GLU A 67 -19.26 -12.49 -9.99
N HIS A 68 -18.43 -12.21 -11.00
CA HIS A 68 -17.25 -11.38 -10.92
C HIS A 68 -17.31 -10.20 -11.89
N ASP A 69 -17.03 -9.00 -11.39
CA ASP A 69 -17.03 -7.77 -12.21
C ASP A 69 -15.66 -7.52 -12.87
N ASN A 70 -14.56 -8.01 -12.28
CA ASN A 70 -13.23 -7.83 -12.82
C ASN A 70 -12.90 -8.94 -13.83
N ILE A 71 -13.22 -8.68 -15.10
CA ILE A 71 -13.06 -9.60 -16.22
C ILE A 71 -12.01 -9.15 -17.24
N SER A 72 -11.40 -7.98 -17.06
CA SER A 72 -10.40 -7.42 -18.00
C SER A 72 -9.18 -8.31 -18.10
N THR A 73 -8.73 -8.83 -16.97
CA THR A 73 -7.61 -9.77 -16.84
C THR A 73 -8.14 -11.12 -16.38
N ILE A 74 -7.79 -12.16 -17.09
CA ILE A 74 -8.19 -13.54 -16.81
C ILE A 74 -6.94 -14.29 -16.35
N TYR A 75 -6.97 -14.78 -15.11
CA TYR A 75 -5.85 -15.52 -14.55
C TYR A 75 -5.88 -16.99 -14.95
N VAL A 76 -4.72 -17.54 -15.19
CA VAL A 76 -4.56 -18.92 -15.66
C VAL A 76 -3.79 -19.72 -14.62
N THR A 77 -4.31 -20.89 -14.29
CA THR A 77 -3.66 -21.84 -13.37
C THR A 77 -3.27 -23.14 -14.09
N ASP A 78 -2.21 -23.75 -13.59
CA ASP A 78 -1.77 -25.08 -14.02
C ASP A 78 -2.65 -26.20 -13.42
N THR A 79 -2.24 -27.46 -13.65
CA THR A 79 -2.91 -28.67 -13.14
C THR A 79 -2.86 -28.82 -11.61
N GLU A 80 -1.94 -28.11 -10.93
CA GLU A 80 -1.80 -28.09 -9.47
C GLU A 80 -2.49 -26.85 -8.85
N GLU A 81 -3.30 -26.11 -9.63
CA GLU A 81 -3.95 -24.87 -9.26
C GLU A 81 -2.97 -23.72 -8.91
N LYS A 82 -1.74 -23.78 -9.41
CA LYS A 82 -0.76 -22.71 -9.25
C LYS A 82 -0.87 -21.71 -10.39
N PHE A 83 -0.51 -20.48 -10.11
CA PHE A 83 -0.52 -19.40 -11.08
C PHE A 83 0.46 -19.69 -12.23
N ALA A 84 -0.05 -19.75 -13.45
CA ALA A 84 0.71 -19.99 -14.67
C ALA A 84 0.91 -18.72 -15.51
N GLY A 85 0.02 -17.73 -15.34
CA GLY A 85 0.07 -16.47 -16.08
C GLY A 85 -1.30 -15.80 -16.17
N ALA A 86 -1.40 -14.78 -17.02
CA ALA A 86 -2.65 -14.06 -17.26
C ALA A 86 -2.90 -13.86 -18.76
N ILE A 87 -4.15 -13.59 -19.10
CA ILE A 87 -4.62 -13.30 -20.47
C ILE A 87 -5.48 -12.05 -20.41
N ASP A 88 -5.22 -11.09 -21.28
CA ASP A 88 -6.15 -9.98 -21.47
C ASP A 88 -7.43 -10.46 -22.15
N LEU A 89 -8.57 -9.98 -21.68
CA LEU A 89 -9.87 -10.29 -22.30
C LEU A 89 -9.86 -10.03 -23.81
N LYS A 90 -9.20 -8.96 -24.24
CA LYS A 90 -9.04 -8.61 -25.64
C LYS A 90 -8.34 -9.72 -26.43
N ASP A 91 -7.27 -10.28 -25.87
CA ASP A 91 -6.49 -11.32 -26.55
C ASP A 91 -7.27 -12.64 -26.63
N LEU A 92 -8.02 -12.97 -25.59
CA LEU A 92 -8.92 -14.11 -25.62
C LEU A 92 -10.03 -13.95 -26.67
N ILE A 93 -10.61 -12.73 -26.85
CA ILE A 93 -11.66 -12.47 -27.84
C ILE A 93 -11.15 -12.58 -29.28
N ILE A 94 -9.92 -12.13 -29.56
CA ILE A 94 -9.36 -12.16 -30.91
C ILE A 94 -8.70 -13.51 -31.28
N ALA A 95 -8.45 -14.36 -30.30
CA ALA A 95 -7.85 -15.66 -30.52
C ALA A 95 -8.78 -16.62 -31.31
N ARG A 96 -8.18 -17.56 -32.02
CA ARG A 96 -8.96 -18.57 -32.76
C ARG A 96 -9.47 -19.65 -31.81
N GLU A 97 -10.68 -20.14 -32.02
CA GLU A 97 -11.38 -21.10 -31.15
C GLU A 97 -10.56 -22.35 -30.76
N ASN A 98 -9.71 -22.81 -31.66
CA ASN A 98 -8.93 -24.04 -31.47
C ASN A 98 -7.47 -23.77 -31.07
N THR A 99 -7.09 -22.52 -30.77
CA THR A 99 -5.76 -22.19 -30.29
C THR A 99 -5.62 -22.69 -28.85
N PRO A 100 -4.53 -23.41 -28.50
CA PRO A 100 -4.24 -23.72 -27.10
C PRO A 100 -4.06 -22.43 -26.29
N LEU A 101 -4.58 -22.37 -25.07
CA LEU A 101 -4.44 -21.18 -24.22
C LEU A 101 -2.97 -20.83 -23.94
N GLN A 102 -2.12 -21.81 -23.84
CA GLN A 102 -0.67 -21.65 -23.60
C GLN A 102 0.03 -20.76 -24.63
N GLU A 103 -0.53 -20.59 -25.84
CA GLU A 103 0.04 -19.71 -26.87
C GLU A 103 -0.31 -18.23 -26.65
N ILE A 104 -1.33 -17.93 -25.85
CA ILE A 104 -1.82 -16.57 -25.58
C ILE A 104 -1.63 -16.15 -24.13
N VAL A 105 -1.22 -17.06 -23.25
CA VAL A 105 -0.93 -16.76 -21.84
C VAL A 105 0.38 -15.98 -21.73
N SER A 106 0.33 -14.85 -21.05
CA SER A 106 1.51 -14.12 -20.61
C SER A 106 2.06 -14.74 -19.32
N SER A 107 3.10 -15.54 -19.43
CA SER A 107 3.75 -16.19 -18.27
C SER A 107 4.70 -15.26 -17.50
N SER A 108 5.01 -14.09 -18.05
CA SER A 108 5.84 -13.05 -17.40
C SER A 108 4.99 -11.99 -16.70
N TYR A 109 3.78 -12.34 -16.32
CA TYR A 109 2.86 -11.42 -15.63
C TYR A 109 3.34 -11.13 -14.20
N PRO A 110 3.31 -9.86 -13.74
CA PRO A 110 3.74 -9.50 -12.39
C PRO A 110 2.82 -10.09 -11.33
N TYR A 111 3.37 -10.39 -10.16
CA TYR A 111 2.62 -10.86 -8.99
C TYR A 111 3.28 -10.43 -7.69
N VAL A 112 2.52 -10.50 -6.60
CA VAL A 112 3.00 -10.28 -5.23
C VAL A 112 2.55 -11.43 -4.32
N TYR A 113 3.15 -11.57 -3.14
CA TYR A 113 2.73 -12.59 -2.17
C TYR A 113 1.85 -11.99 -1.07
N GLU A 114 0.93 -12.79 -0.54
CA GLU A 114 -0.08 -12.39 0.45
C GLU A 114 0.51 -11.82 1.75
N HIS A 115 1.69 -12.29 2.16
CA HIS A 115 2.40 -11.84 3.38
C HIS A 115 3.54 -10.85 3.09
N GLU A 116 3.65 -10.30 1.89
CA GLU A 116 4.58 -9.21 1.64
C GLU A 116 4.10 -7.92 2.31
N ASN A 117 5.03 -7.13 2.84
CA ASN A 117 4.71 -5.85 3.44
C ASN A 117 4.29 -4.83 2.36
N ILE A 118 3.21 -4.08 2.62
CA ILE A 118 2.65 -3.09 1.70
C ILE A 118 3.71 -2.07 1.27
N SER A 119 4.49 -1.52 2.23
CA SER A 119 5.49 -0.48 1.94
C SER A 119 6.59 -0.97 1.00
N GLU A 120 7.00 -2.25 1.11
CA GLU A 120 8.00 -2.84 0.21
C GLU A 120 7.42 -3.17 -1.16
N CYS A 121 6.13 -3.51 -1.24
CA CYS A 121 5.45 -3.82 -2.48
C CYS A 121 5.10 -2.58 -3.29
N VAL A 122 4.72 -1.48 -2.64
CA VAL A 122 4.29 -0.24 -3.32
C VAL A 122 5.33 0.23 -4.34
N GLU A 123 6.63 0.19 -4.01
CA GLU A 123 7.69 0.55 -4.96
C GLU A 123 7.72 -0.35 -6.20
N LYS A 124 7.40 -1.64 -6.04
CA LYS A 124 7.40 -2.62 -7.15
C LYS A 124 6.16 -2.46 -8.01
N ILE A 125 4.98 -2.30 -7.37
CA ILE A 125 3.68 -2.29 -8.06
C ILE A 125 3.32 -0.95 -8.68
N ALA A 126 3.89 0.17 -8.18
CA ALA A 126 3.63 1.52 -8.70
C ALA A 126 4.02 1.71 -10.17
N ASP A 127 5.00 0.94 -10.67
CA ASP A 127 5.50 1.01 -12.05
C ASP A 127 4.76 0.05 -13.00
N TYR A 128 3.81 -0.75 -12.51
CA TYR A 128 3.06 -1.68 -13.35
C TYR A 128 1.89 -0.98 -14.06
N GLU A 129 1.76 -1.25 -15.36
CA GLU A 129 0.69 -0.71 -16.24
C GLU A 129 -0.51 -1.66 -16.36
N GLU A 130 -0.57 -2.71 -15.54
CA GLU A 130 -1.58 -3.75 -15.61
C GLU A 130 -2.87 -3.33 -14.89
N ASP A 131 -4.02 -3.81 -15.39
CA ASP A 131 -5.34 -3.52 -14.80
C ASP A 131 -5.52 -4.13 -13.40
N SER A 132 -4.82 -5.22 -13.12
CA SER A 132 -4.80 -5.88 -11.82
C SER A 132 -3.59 -6.81 -11.69
N ILE A 133 -3.16 -7.08 -10.43
CA ILE A 133 -2.00 -7.92 -10.11
C ILE A 133 -2.46 -9.06 -9.21
N PRO A 134 -2.11 -10.34 -9.51
CA PRO A 134 -2.47 -11.46 -8.64
C PRO A 134 -1.62 -11.47 -7.38
N VAL A 135 -2.29 -11.75 -6.27
CA VAL A 135 -1.70 -12.01 -4.96
C VAL A 135 -1.60 -13.51 -4.77
N LEU A 136 -0.40 -14.02 -4.55
CA LEU A 136 -0.13 -15.45 -4.46
C LEU A 136 0.12 -15.89 -3.03
N THR A 137 -0.31 -17.11 -2.71
CA THR A 137 0.15 -17.82 -1.51
C THR A 137 1.60 -18.27 -1.68
N GLN A 138 2.26 -18.67 -0.60
CA GLN A 138 3.62 -19.21 -0.65
C GLN A 138 3.72 -20.50 -1.51
N ASP A 139 2.61 -21.23 -1.67
CA ASP A 139 2.52 -22.41 -2.54
C ASP A 139 2.34 -22.05 -4.02
N GLY A 140 2.22 -20.77 -4.35
CA GLY A 140 2.04 -20.26 -5.72
C GLY A 140 0.59 -20.28 -6.23
N LYS A 141 -0.39 -20.50 -5.36
CA LYS A 141 -1.82 -20.41 -5.71
C LYS A 141 -2.30 -18.96 -5.62
N ILE A 142 -3.31 -18.60 -6.39
CA ILE A 142 -3.91 -17.28 -6.34
C ILE A 142 -4.74 -17.16 -5.05
N ALA A 143 -4.36 -16.22 -4.19
CA ALA A 143 -5.09 -15.89 -2.96
C ALA A 143 -6.18 -14.85 -3.21
N GLY A 144 -5.91 -13.91 -4.10
CA GLY A 144 -6.76 -12.79 -4.49
C GLY A 144 -6.07 -11.94 -5.56
N ILE A 145 -6.57 -10.75 -5.79
CA ILE A 145 -5.95 -9.77 -6.70
C ILE A 145 -5.94 -8.38 -6.09
N LEU A 146 -5.01 -7.53 -6.54
CA LEU A 146 -5.04 -6.08 -6.37
C LEU A 146 -5.49 -5.45 -7.68
N THR A 147 -6.51 -4.61 -7.66
CA THR A 147 -6.93 -3.84 -8.85
C THR A 147 -6.07 -2.58 -9.01
N ALA A 148 -6.07 -1.97 -10.20
CA ALA A 148 -5.39 -0.70 -10.42
C ALA A 148 -5.86 0.39 -9.43
N THR A 149 -7.12 0.35 -9.00
CA THR A 149 -7.66 1.30 -7.99
C THR A 149 -7.01 1.06 -6.62
N ASP A 150 -6.92 -0.20 -6.20
CA ASP A 150 -6.28 -0.57 -4.91
C ASP A 150 -4.79 -0.16 -4.92
N ILE A 151 -4.10 -0.39 -6.05
CA ILE A 151 -2.69 0.01 -6.21
C ILE A 151 -2.53 1.53 -6.08
N VAL A 152 -3.39 2.32 -6.72
CA VAL A 152 -3.35 3.80 -6.61
C VAL A 152 -3.61 4.25 -5.17
N GLU A 153 -4.55 3.63 -4.47
CA GLU A 153 -4.88 3.93 -3.07
C GLU A 153 -3.67 3.62 -2.17
N LEU A 154 -3.06 2.44 -2.32
CA LEU A 154 -1.85 2.06 -1.57
C LEU A 154 -0.66 3.01 -1.82
N VAL A 155 -0.47 3.45 -3.06
CA VAL A 155 0.59 4.42 -3.41
C VAL A 155 0.30 5.78 -2.79
N ASP A 156 -0.95 6.25 -2.81
CA ASP A 156 -1.36 7.54 -2.24
C ASP A 156 -1.20 7.54 -0.71
N ASP A 157 -1.59 6.45 -0.06
CA ASP A 157 -1.42 6.26 1.39
C ASP A 157 0.07 6.25 1.79
N ALA A 158 0.91 5.51 1.07
CA ALA A 158 2.35 5.49 1.31
C ALA A 158 2.99 6.89 1.14
N MET A 159 2.55 7.65 0.13
CA MET A 159 2.99 9.04 -0.05
C MET A 159 2.50 9.94 1.09
N GLY A 160 1.27 9.74 1.58
CA GLY A 160 0.70 10.44 2.72
C GLY A 160 1.52 10.20 3.99
N ASP A 161 1.91 8.96 4.24
CA ASP A 161 2.78 8.55 5.34
C ASP A 161 4.13 9.27 5.31
N ASP A 162 4.75 9.34 4.14
CA ASP A 162 6.04 10.02 3.99
C ASP A 162 5.93 11.53 4.26
N TYR A 163 4.85 12.17 3.83
CA TYR A 163 4.58 13.56 4.18
C TYR A 163 4.33 13.73 5.69
N ALA A 164 3.61 12.82 6.32
CA ALA A 164 3.36 12.86 7.76
C ALA A 164 4.67 12.71 8.55
N LYS A 165 5.50 11.73 8.19
CA LYS A 165 6.84 11.51 8.79
C LYS A 165 7.73 12.76 8.64
N LEU A 166 7.71 13.42 7.48
CA LEU A 166 8.47 14.66 7.24
C LEU A 166 8.04 15.80 8.17
N ALA A 167 6.75 15.89 8.48
CA ALA A 167 6.18 16.87 9.39
C ALA A 167 6.30 16.48 10.87
N GLY A 168 6.82 15.28 11.19
CA GLY A 168 6.84 14.72 12.54
C GLY A 168 5.44 14.37 13.06
N LEU A 169 4.54 14.03 12.12
CA LEU A 169 3.17 13.59 12.36
C LEU A 169 3.07 12.08 12.21
N THR A 170 1.94 11.52 12.61
CA THR A 170 1.54 10.15 12.28
C THR A 170 0.55 10.19 11.13
N SER A 171 0.55 9.16 10.28
CA SER A 171 -0.36 8.99 9.13
C SER A 171 -1.85 8.99 9.49
N GLU A 172 -2.17 8.60 10.72
CA GLU A 172 -3.54 8.50 11.23
C GLU A 172 -4.21 9.85 11.56
N GLU A 173 -3.74 10.98 11.02
CA GLU A 173 -4.40 12.28 11.25
C GLU A 173 -5.62 12.46 10.33
N ASP A 174 -6.79 12.03 10.78
CA ASP A 174 -8.06 12.33 10.12
C ASP A 174 -8.42 13.83 10.27
N LEU A 175 -8.77 14.47 9.15
CA LEU A 175 -9.28 15.86 9.12
C LEU A 175 -10.54 16.05 9.97
N LYS A 176 -11.22 14.99 10.34
CA LYS A 176 -12.44 14.98 11.18
C LYS A 176 -12.16 14.74 12.66
N GLU A 177 -10.91 14.54 13.07
CA GLU A 177 -10.57 14.31 14.48
C GLU A 177 -10.85 15.54 15.36
N PRO A 178 -11.32 15.32 16.61
CA PRO A 178 -11.44 16.40 17.58
C PRO A 178 -10.05 17.01 17.87
N THR A 179 -9.96 18.33 17.92
CA THR A 179 -8.71 19.10 18.13
C THR A 179 -7.86 18.60 19.31
N ILE A 180 -8.51 18.09 20.38
CA ILE A 180 -7.82 17.59 21.58
C ILE A 180 -7.06 16.29 21.28
N VAL A 181 -7.58 15.42 20.42
CA VAL A 181 -6.94 14.16 20.04
C VAL A 181 -5.71 14.46 19.18
N SER A 182 -5.86 15.30 18.16
CA SER A 182 -4.76 15.77 17.32
C SER A 182 -3.65 16.45 18.14
N MET A 183 -4.01 17.29 19.12
CA MET A 183 -3.04 17.90 20.05
C MET A 183 -2.26 16.86 20.84
N LYS A 184 -2.90 15.79 21.33
CA LYS A 184 -2.21 14.72 22.09
C LYS A 184 -1.25 13.94 21.23
N LYS A 185 -1.56 13.69 19.96
CA LYS A 185 -0.67 13.00 19.02
C LYS A 185 0.60 13.83 18.75
N ARG A 186 0.47 15.16 18.62
CA ARG A 186 1.59 16.08 18.33
C ARG A 186 2.43 16.46 19.55
N LEU A 187 1.83 16.46 20.74
CA LEU A 187 2.47 16.97 21.96
C LEU A 187 3.80 16.29 22.30
N PRO A 188 3.94 14.97 22.24
CA PRO A 188 5.23 14.31 22.53
C PRO A 188 6.37 14.81 21.64
N TRP A 189 6.14 14.96 20.36
CA TRP A 189 7.12 15.48 19.41
C TRP A 189 7.51 16.94 19.72
N LEU A 190 6.53 17.79 19.99
CA LEU A 190 6.77 19.18 20.37
C LEU A 190 7.56 19.33 21.66
N ILE A 191 7.34 18.43 22.63
CA ILE A 191 8.12 18.39 23.88
C ILE A 191 9.58 18.03 23.61
N ILE A 192 9.83 17.03 22.76
CA ILE A 192 11.19 16.66 22.35
C ILE A 192 11.90 17.83 21.69
N LEU A 193 11.23 18.52 20.75
CA LEU A 193 11.77 19.70 20.08
C LEU A 193 12.04 20.85 21.05
N LEU A 194 11.16 21.05 22.06
CA LEU A 194 11.35 22.06 23.10
C LEU A 194 12.64 21.78 23.91
N PHE A 195 12.83 20.54 24.37
CA PHE A 195 14.05 20.15 25.11
C PHE A 195 15.30 20.30 24.25
N LEU A 196 15.24 19.92 22.99
CA LEU A 196 16.36 20.08 22.06
C LEU A 196 16.69 21.56 21.86
N GLY A 197 15.66 22.40 21.67
CA GLY A 197 15.83 23.85 21.56
C GLY A 197 16.44 24.48 22.83
N MET A 198 16.03 24.03 24.01
CA MET A 198 16.62 24.48 25.29
C MET A 198 18.09 24.08 25.40
N ALA A 199 18.46 22.86 24.97
CA ALA A 199 19.84 22.39 24.96
C ALA A 199 20.71 23.26 24.03
N VAL A 200 20.25 23.53 22.82
CA VAL A 200 20.93 24.41 21.84
C VAL A 200 21.07 25.83 22.42
N SER A 201 19.99 26.38 22.97
CA SER A 201 19.99 27.72 23.62
C SER A 201 21.00 27.80 24.77
N SER A 202 21.11 26.75 25.58
CA SER A 202 22.07 26.69 26.68
C SER A 202 23.52 26.71 26.17
N VAL A 203 23.83 25.96 25.10
CA VAL A 203 25.14 25.99 24.46
C VAL A 203 25.47 27.37 23.91
N VAL A 204 24.56 28.02 23.21
CA VAL A 204 24.73 29.37 22.69
C VAL A 204 24.99 30.37 23.85
N GLY A 205 24.26 30.24 24.96
CA GLY A 205 24.40 31.10 26.14
C GLY A 205 25.80 31.02 26.78
N ILE A 206 26.47 29.86 26.74
CA ILE A 206 27.86 29.73 27.26
C ILE A 206 28.82 30.62 26.48
N PHE A 207 28.58 30.83 25.19
CA PHE A 207 29.43 31.64 24.31
C PHE A 207 28.98 33.10 24.18
N GLU A 208 27.93 33.51 24.88
CA GLU A 208 27.35 34.85 24.75
C GLU A 208 28.37 35.98 25.00
N SER A 209 29.26 35.82 26.00
CA SER A 209 30.30 36.80 26.31
C SER A 209 31.34 36.97 25.19
N VAL A 210 31.61 35.91 24.43
CA VAL A 210 32.52 35.94 23.27
C VAL A 210 31.86 36.56 22.07
N VAL A 211 30.59 36.23 21.86
CA VAL A 211 29.77 36.73 20.73
C VAL A 211 29.49 38.23 20.89
N ALA A 212 29.26 38.72 22.09
CA ALA A 212 29.01 40.13 22.39
C ALA A 212 30.17 41.05 22.01
N VAL A 213 31.41 40.56 22.02
CA VAL A 213 32.58 41.35 21.62
C VAL A 213 32.75 41.50 20.12
N LEU A 214 32.13 40.63 19.35
CA LEU A 214 32.20 40.60 17.88
C LEU A 214 30.80 40.70 17.25
N PRO A 215 30.21 41.91 17.07
CA PRO A 215 28.87 42.07 16.53
C PRO A 215 28.64 41.42 15.17
N ILE A 216 29.71 41.26 14.37
CA ILE A 216 29.63 40.59 13.08
C ILE A 216 29.23 39.10 13.21
N VAL A 217 29.58 38.44 14.30
CA VAL A 217 29.20 37.05 14.57
C VAL A 217 27.68 36.92 14.71
N ILE A 218 27.04 37.90 15.35
CA ILE A 218 25.58 37.93 15.52
C ILE A 218 24.88 38.00 14.15
N CYS A 219 25.42 38.77 13.20
CA CYS A 219 24.86 38.88 11.86
C CYS A 219 24.88 37.54 11.11
N PHE A 220 25.93 36.74 11.31
CA PHE A 220 26.04 35.42 10.67
C PHE A 220 25.33 34.30 11.40
N GLN A 221 25.03 34.45 12.70
CA GLN A 221 24.35 33.44 13.51
C GLN A 221 23.00 33.06 12.90
N SER A 222 22.18 34.04 12.53
CA SER A 222 20.87 33.82 11.90
C SER A 222 21.02 33.08 10.57
N LEU A 223 22.00 33.46 9.74
CA LEU A 223 22.27 32.82 8.46
C LEU A 223 22.69 31.35 8.64
N VAL A 224 23.56 31.07 9.60
CA VAL A 224 24.03 29.70 9.89
C VAL A 224 22.89 28.81 10.39
N LEU A 225 22.03 29.34 11.27
CA LEU A 225 20.85 28.61 11.76
C LEU A 225 19.86 28.30 10.66
N ASP A 226 19.57 29.27 9.78
CA ASP A 226 18.69 29.08 8.63
C ASP A 226 19.25 28.03 7.65
N MET A 227 20.54 28.13 7.31
CA MET A 227 21.20 27.15 6.44
C MET A 227 21.22 25.75 7.07
N ALA A 228 21.47 25.65 8.38
CA ALA A 228 21.45 24.35 9.08
C ALA A 228 20.05 23.72 9.09
N GLY A 229 19.00 24.55 9.25
CA GLY A 229 17.62 24.10 9.12
C GLY A 229 17.30 23.55 7.72
N ASN A 230 17.67 24.31 6.69
CA ASN A 230 17.44 23.89 5.30
C ASN A 230 18.18 22.59 4.95
N VAL A 231 19.44 22.45 5.35
CA VAL A 231 20.23 21.21 5.15
C VAL A 231 19.60 20.05 5.91
N GLY A 232 19.16 20.28 7.17
CA GLY A 232 18.48 19.26 7.98
C GLY A 232 17.20 18.76 7.32
N THR A 233 16.34 19.66 6.84
CA THR A 233 15.08 19.30 6.18
C THR A 233 15.33 18.55 4.86
N GLN A 234 16.30 18.99 4.05
CA GLN A 234 16.65 18.29 2.81
C GLN A 234 17.22 16.89 3.08
N SER A 235 18.06 16.74 4.09
CA SER A 235 18.62 15.45 4.49
C SER A 235 17.53 14.51 5.00
N LEU A 236 16.57 15.04 5.78
CA LEU A 236 15.42 14.27 6.28
C LEU A 236 14.56 13.77 5.12
N ALA A 237 14.24 14.64 4.16
CA ALA A 237 13.44 14.28 2.99
C ALA A 237 14.09 13.15 2.16
N VAL A 238 15.43 13.21 1.95
CA VAL A 238 16.15 12.14 1.26
C VAL A 238 16.14 10.86 2.09
N THR A 239 16.32 10.94 3.40
CA THR A 239 16.35 9.74 4.27
C THR A 239 14.98 9.04 4.30
N ILE A 240 13.89 9.77 4.42
CA ILE A 240 12.53 9.21 4.38
C ILE A 240 12.32 8.47 3.06
N ARG A 241 12.67 9.09 1.93
CA ARG A 241 12.50 8.50 0.60
C ARG A 241 13.35 7.24 0.36
N THR A 242 14.48 7.08 1.06
CA THR A 242 15.41 5.95 0.84
C THR A 242 15.28 4.86 1.90
N CYS A 243 14.63 5.11 3.02
CA CYS A 243 14.49 4.20 4.15
C CYS A 243 13.02 3.94 4.53
N GLY A 244 12.07 4.59 3.88
CA GLY A 244 10.63 4.30 3.91
C GLY A 244 10.29 3.44 2.75
#